data_7afb155ba1bb7b7609bb6dc5c6bd02d0
#
_entry.id   7afb155ba1bb7b7609bb6dc5c6bd02d0
#
_cell.length_a   1.000
_cell.length_b   1.000
_cell.length_c   1.000
_cell.angle_alpha   90.00
_cell.angle_beta   90.00
_cell.angle_gamma   90.00
#
_symmetry.space_group_name_H-M   'P 1'
#
loop_
_entity.id
_entity.type
_entity.pdbx_description
1 polymer ?
#
loop_
_entity_poly.entity_id
_entity_poly.type
_entity_poly.pdbx_seq_one_letter_code
_entity_poly.pdbx_strand_id
1 'polypeptide(L)'
;MKNKLTLKENLFIGSMLFGLFFGAGNLIFPIHLGQTAGSNVWTANLGFLITAIGLPFLGIIAIGVSKTNGVFEISSRISKIYGYLFTIGLYLVIGPFFALPRLATTSFEIAFSPFISSGTAQALLPIFSILFFGVAWLFSRKPSKILDYIGKFLNPVFLILLGIVVVLAFIRPMGGISHAPVSADYSNSVLLKGFIDGYNTLDALASLAFGIIIVTTIKKLGITNPNTIAKETLKSGTISIIAMGVIYTLLALMGTMSLGRFKVSENGGIALAQIAQHYLGDYGIIILSLIIIVACLKTAIGLITAFSETFTELFPKSNYLWLATGVSILACIFANVGLTKIIMYSTPVLMLDRKSV
;
A
#
# COMPACT_ATOMS: atom_id res chain seq x y z
N MET A 1 2.94 -18.95 28.87
CA MET A 1 2.28 -17.87 28.13
C MET A 1 3.19 -16.65 28.15
N LYS A 2 3.37 -16.01 27.00
CA LYS A 2 4.23 -14.83 26.88
C LYS A 2 3.46 -13.58 27.31
N ASN A 3 4.04 -12.75 28.19
CA ASN A 3 3.36 -11.57 28.73
C ASN A 3 3.55 -10.29 27.88
N LYS A 4 4.53 -10.27 26.98
CA LYS A 4 4.82 -9.15 26.06
C LYS A 4 5.69 -9.61 24.90
N LEU A 5 5.65 -8.89 23.79
CA LEU A 5 6.59 -9.07 22.69
C LEU A 5 7.94 -8.43 23.03
N THR A 6 9.02 -8.99 22.48
CA THR A 6 10.34 -8.36 22.49
C THR A 6 10.36 -7.16 21.54
N LEU A 7 11.30 -6.24 21.72
CA LEU A 7 11.48 -5.12 20.77
C LEU A 7 11.69 -5.61 19.32
N LYS A 8 12.47 -6.69 19.17
CA LYS A 8 12.74 -7.30 17.85
C LYS A 8 11.47 -7.83 17.19
N GLU A 9 10.57 -8.46 17.95
CA GLU A 9 9.28 -8.94 17.43
C GLU A 9 8.36 -7.78 17.06
N ASN A 10 8.29 -6.72 17.87
CA ASN A 10 7.55 -5.50 17.54
C ASN A 10 8.09 -4.82 16.27
N LEU A 11 9.42 -4.77 16.09
CA LEU A 11 10.04 -4.26 14.88
C LEU A 11 9.67 -5.10 13.65
N PHE A 12 9.67 -6.43 13.76
CA PHE A 12 9.29 -7.30 12.65
C PHE A 12 7.79 -7.18 12.30
N ILE A 13 6.91 -7.05 13.31
CA ILE A 13 5.49 -6.82 13.06
C ILE A 13 5.27 -5.43 12.46
N GLY A 14 5.96 -4.40 12.96
CA GLY A 14 5.93 -3.05 12.38
C GLY A 14 6.44 -3.03 10.94
N SER A 15 7.52 -3.75 10.64
CA SER A 15 8.05 -3.94 9.29
C SER A 15 7.06 -4.70 8.40
N MET A 16 6.40 -5.72 8.91
CA MET A 16 5.35 -6.45 8.19
C MET A 16 4.19 -5.51 7.84
N LEU A 17 3.69 -4.75 8.81
CA LEU A 17 2.62 -3.78 8.60
C LEU A 17 2.98 -2.72 7.58
N PHE A 18 4.17 -2.12 7.72
CA PHE A 18 4.70 -1.21 6.72
C PHE A 18 4.70 -1.86 5.32
N GLY A 19 5.19 -3.10 5.23
CA GLY A 19 5.23 -3.84 3.97
C GLY A 19 3.85 -4.15 3.39
N LEU A 20 2.85 -4.38 4.23
CA LEU A 20 1.47 -4.61 3.82
C LEU A 20 0.83 -3.34 3.24
N PHE A 21 1.02 -2.20 3.92
CA PHE A 21 0.52 -0.91 3.46
C PHE A 21 1.25 -0.41 2.21
N PHE A 22 2.57 -0.50 2.21
CA PHE A 22 3.41 0.19 1.23
C PHE A 22 3.41 -0.52 -0.14
N GLY A 23 2.40 -0.25 -0.94
CA GLY A 23 2.25 -0.68 -2.34
C GLY A 23 2.74 0.38 -3.34
N ALA A 24 2.41 0.20 -4.63
CA ALA A 24 2.82 1.14 -5.67
C ALA A 24 2.27 2.55 -5.48
N GLY A 25 1.01 2.67 -5.05
CA GLY A 25 0.38 3.96 -4.78
C GLY A 25 1.19 4.80 -3.80
N ASN A 26 1.72 4.16 -2.77
CA ASN A 26 2.50 4.78 -1.71
C ASN A 26 3.88 5.29 -2.17
N LEU A 27 4.37 4.81 -3.30
CA LEU A 27 5.54 5.37 -3.99
C LEU A 27 5.14 6.53 -4.91
N ILE A 28 4.08 6.35 -5.69
CA ILE A 28 3.70 7.22 -6.79
C ILE A 28 3.11 8.54 -6.28
N PHE A 29 2.15 8.47 -5.34
CA PHE A 29 1.43 9.67 -4.89
C PHE A 29 2.31 10.71 -4.21
N PRO A 30 3.21 10.37 -3.24
CA PRO A 30 4.05 11.39 -2.62
C PRO A 30 5.03 12.04 -3.60
N ILE A 31 5.59 11.28 -4.55
CA ILE A 31 6.49 11.84 -5.57
C ILE A 31 5.74 12.82 -6.48
N HIS A 32 4.56 12.44 -6.94
CA HIS A 32 3.73 13.30 -7.79
C HIS A 32 3.25 14.55 -7.03
N LEU A 33 2.85 14.39 -5.78
CA LEU A 33 2.56 15.51 -4.88
C LEU A 33 3.75 16.45 -4.79
N GLY A 34 4.96 15.93 -4.60
CA GLY A 34 6.17 16.74 -4.55
C GLY A 34 6.40 17.56 -5.83
N GLN A 35 6.21 16.95 -7.00
CA GLN A 35 6.32 17.65 -8.29
C GLN A 35 5.23 18.70 -8.48
N THR A 36 4.00 18.41 -8.10
CA THR A 36 2.87 19.33 -8.32
C THR A 36 2.79 20.44 -7.26
N ALA A 37 3.13 20.14 -6.02
CA ALA A 37 3.16 21.12 -4.94
C ALA A 37 4.37 22.05 -4.99
N GLY A 38 5.48 21.61 -5.60
CA GLY A 38 6.67 22.44 -5.73
C GLY A 38 7.15 23.04 -4.40
N SER A 39 7.31 24.35 -4.31
CA SER A 39 7.72 25.04 -3.06
C SER A 39 6.71 24.92 -1.92
N ASN A 40 5.46 24.55 -2.21
CA ASN A 40 4.40 24.31 -1.22
C ASN A 40 4.42 22.88 -0.64
N VAL A 41 5.45 22.09 -0.94
CA VAL A 41 5.53 20.66 -0.58
C VAL A 41 5.35 20.37 0.92
N TRP A 42 5.80 21.25 1.80
CA TRP A 42 5.68 21.02 3.24
C TRP A 42 4.22 21.05 3.71
N THR A 43 3.45 22.06 3.25
CA THR A 43 2.02 22.15 3.57
C THR A 43 1.22 21.05 2.88
N ALA A 44 1.54 20.75 1.63
CA ALA A 44 0.92 19.65 0.88
C ALA A 44 1.18 18.29 1.55
N ASN A 45 2.43 18.02 1.94
CA ASN A 45 2.83 16.80 2.61
C ASN A 45 2.15 16.65 3.98
N LEU A 46 2.01 17.75 4.74
CA LEU A 46 1.26 17.71 6.00
C LEU A 46 -0.18 17.24 5.77
N GLY A 47 -0.87 17.81 4.79
CA GLY A 47 -2.22 17.36 4.41
C GLY A 47 -2.25 15.90 4.00
N PHE A 48 -1.28 15.47 3.18
CA PHE A 48 -1.13 14.08 2.74
C PHE A 48 -0.94 13.11 3.92
N LEU A 49 -0.07 13.44 4.86
CA LEU A 49 0.23 12.58 6.01
C LEU A 49 -0.99 12.42 6.95
N ILE A 50 -1.85 13.43 7.06
CA ILE A 50 -3.07 13.34 7.88
C ILE A 50 -3.96 12.18 7.40
N THR A 51 -4.11 11.98 6.11
CA THR A 51 -4.95 10.91 5.56
C THR A 51 -4.19 9.64 5.25
N ALA A 52 -3.04 9.73 4.62
CA ALA A 52 -2.26 8.55 4.23
C ALA A 52 -1.65 7.79 5.43
N ILE A 53 -1.55 8.44 6.60
CA ILE A 53 -1.00 7.85 7.82
C ILE A 53 -2.01 7.93 8.97
N GLY A 54 -2.61 9.09 9.18
CA GLY A 54 -3.52 9.33 10.32
C GLY A 54 -4.72 8.40 10.29
N LEU A 55 -5.42 8.30 9.16
CA LEU A 55 -6.58 7.41 9.03
C LEU A 55 -6.21 5.91 9.16
N PRO A 56 -5.17 5.39 8.50
CA PRO A 56 -4.71 4.02 8.73
C PRO A 56 -4.35 3.75 10.19
N PHE A 57 -3.73 4.71 10.87
CA PHE A 57 -3.40 4.58 12.28
C PHE A 57 -4.66 4.49 13.15
N LEU A 58 -5.66 5.31 12.88
CA LEU A 58 -6.96 5.21 13.56
C LEU A 58 -7.62 3.85 13.34
N GLY A 59 -7.52 3.27 12.14
CA GLY A 59 -8.00 1.91 11.85
C GLY A 59 -7.28 0.85 12.70
N ILE A 60 -5.95 0.94 12.81
CA ILE A 60 -5.16 0.04 13.69
C ILE A 60 -5.55 0.23 15.15
N ILE A 61 -5.72 1.49 15.62
CA ILE A 61 -6.17 1.82 16.98
C ILE A 61 -7.54 1.21 17.24
N ALA A 62 -8.48 1.38 16.31
CA ALA A 62 -9.84 0.86 16.45
C ALA A 62 -9.85 -0.65 16.68
N ILE A 63 -9.06 -1.41 15.90
CA ILE A 63 -8.92 -2.86 16.06
C ILE A 63 -8.26 -3.20 17.40
N GLY A 64 -7.17 -2.52 17.76
CA GLY A 64 -6.48 -2.73 19.02
C GLY A 64 -7.37 -2.45 20.23
N VAL A 65 -8.00 -1.27 20.30
CA VAL A 65 -8.84 -0.83 21.42
C VAL A 65 -10.13 -1.63 21.53
N SER A 66 -10.73 -2.00 20.40
CA SER A 66 -11.97 -2.82 20.39
C SER A 66 -11.73 -4.24 20.89
N LYS A 67 -10.47 -4.70 20.97
CA LYS A 67 -10.08 -6.06 21.35
C LYS A 67 -10.72 -7.14 20.46
N THR A 68 -10.98 -6.78 19.21
CA THR A 68 -11.60 -7.66 18.22
C THR A 68 -10.54 -8.32 17.34
N ASN A 69 -10.91 -9.39 16.65
CA ASN A 69 -10.03 -10.08 15.72
C ASN A 69 -9.91 -9.35 14.38
N GLY A 70 -10.92 -8.57 14.01
CA GLY A 70 -10.94 -7.86 12.73
C GLY A 70 -12.20 -7.00 12.56
N VAL A 71 -12.35 -6.48 11.34
CA VAL A 71 -13.40 -5.52 10.99
C VAL A 71 -14.82 -6.08 11.15
N PHE A 72 -15.02 -7.40 10.94
CA PHE A 72 -16.34 -8.03 11.08
C PHE A 72 -16.88 -7.92 12.50
N GLU A 73 -16.06 -8.21 13.51
CA GLU A 73 -16.48 -8.13 14.91
C GLU A 73 -16.80 -6.68 15.31
N ILE A 74 -16.03 -5.69 14.79
CA ILE A 74 -16.29 -4.27 15.08
C ILE A 74 -17.64 -3.85 14.49
N SER A 75 -17.83 -4.09 13.20
CA SER A 75 -19.04 -3.67 12.47
C SER A 75 -20.30 -4.42 12.94
N SER A 76 -20.16 -5.67 13.38
CA SER A 76 -21.26 -6.48 13.93
C SER A 76 -21.80 -5.96 15.27
N ARG A 77 -21.09 -5.05 15.94
CA ARG A 77 -21.61 -4.37 17.14
C ARG A 77 -22.81 -3.47 16.84
N ILE A 78 -22.93 -2.98 15.60
CA ILE A 78 -24.10 -2.20 15.14
C ILE A 78 -25.25 -3.18 14.84
N SER A 79 -25.03 -4.11 13.93
CA SER A 79 -25.89 -5.25 13.65
C SER A 79 -25.12 -6.33 12.88
N LYS A 80 -25.57 -7.59 12.98
CA LYS A 80 -24.94 -8.69 12.22
C LYS A 80 -25.02 -8.47 10.70
N ILE A 81 -26.17 -7.97 10.21
CA ILE A 81 -26.39 -7.69 8.80
C ILE A 81 -25.40 -6.62 8.32
N TYR A 82 -25.28 -5.52 9.06
CA TYR A 82 -24.31 -4.46 8.77
C TYR A 82 -22.88 -5.03 8.77
N GLY A 83 -22.54 -5.88 9.75
CA GLY A 83 -21.24 -6.56 9.83
C GLY A 83 -20.92 -7.33 8.55
N TYR A 84 -21.83 -8.14 8.04
CA TYR A 84 -21.66 -8.88 6.79
C TYR A 84 -21.53 -7.95 5.58
N LEU A 85 -22.47 -7.01 5.41
CA LEU A 85 -22.48 -6.11 4.26
C LEU A 85 -21.21 -5.24 4.20
N PHE A 86 -20.83 -4.65 5.32
CA PHE A 86 -19.65 -3.79 5.39
C PHE A 86 -18.36 -4.60 5.15
N THR A 87 -18.21 -5.75 5.81
CA THR A 87 -16.99 -6.56 5.68
C THR A 87 -16.85 -7.14 4.27
N ILE A 88 -17.92 -7.72 3.71
CA ILE A 88 -17.90 -8.24 2.35
C ILE A 88 -17.62 -7.12 1.36
N GLY A 89 -18.31 -5.99 1.47
CA GLY A 89 -18.10 -4.84 0.60
C GLY A 89 -16.67 -4.33 0.65
N LEU A 90 -16.11 -4.10 1.84
CA LEU A 90 -14.73 -3.69 2.03
C LEU A 90 -13.75 -4.64 1.33
N TYR A 91 -13.86 -5.94 1.61
CA TYR A 91 -12.92 -6.92 1.06
C TYR A 91 -13.09 -7.17 -0.43
N LEU A 92 -14.28 -7.00 -1.00
CA LEU A 92 -14.47 -7.06 -2.45
C LEU A 92 -13.80 -5.87 -3.15
N VAL A 93 -13.89 -4.68 -2.55
CA VAL A 93 -13.26 -3.45 -3.09
C VAL A 93 -11.74 -3.54 -3.03
N ILE A 94 -11.15 -3.84 -1.86
CA ILE A 94 -9.69 -3.91 -1.73
C ILE A 94 -9.09 -5.23 -2.25
N GLY A 95 -9.92 -6.25 -2.43
CA GLY A 95 -9.56 -7.55 -2.97
C GLY A 95 -9.67 -7.59 -4.50
N PRO A 96 -10.55 -8.48 -5.03
CA PRO A 96 -10.52 -8.86 -6.44
C PRO A 96 -10.91 -7.75 -7.41
N PHE A 97 -11.67 -6.74 -6.99
CA PHE A 97 -12.24 -5.79 -7.96
C PHE A 97 -11.35 -4.57 -8.23
N PHE A 98 -10.64 -4.03 -7.22
CA PHE A 98 -9.89 -2.79 -7.44
C PHE A 98 -8.45 -2.84 -6.96
N ALA A 99 -8.17 -3.06 -5.67
CA ALA A 99 -6.81 -2.90 -5.18
C ALA A 99 -5.86 -3.98 -5.69
N LEU A 100 -6.23 -5.26 -5.63
CA LEU A 100 -5.38 -6.35 -6.14
C LEU A 100 -5.09 -6.22 -7.64
N PRO A 101 -6.09 -6.06 -8.54
CA PRO A 101 -5.83 -5.85 -9.96
C PRO A 101 -4.93 -4.64 -10.22
N ARG A 102 -5.17 -3.53 -9.51
CA ARG A 102 -4.36 -2.31 -9.61
C ARG A 102 -2.90 -2.53 -9.27
N LEU A 103 -2.58 -3.37 -8.28
CA LEU A 103 -1.19 -3.68 -7.93
C LEU A 103 -0.44 -4.36 -9.08
N ALA A 104 -1.07 -5.31 -9.76
CA ALA A 104 -0.46 -5.99 -10.90
C ALA A 104 -0.31 -5.05 -12.10
N THR A 105 -1.37 -4.32 -12.47
CA THR A 105 -1.34 -3.42 -13.62
C THR A 105 -0.37 -2.26 -13.43
N THR A 106 -0.34 -1.64 -12.22
CA THR A 106 0.60 -0.55 -11.94
C THR A 106 2.06 -1.04 -11.96
N SER A 107 2.34 -2.24 -11.39
CA SER A 107 3.69 -2.79 -11.48
C SER A 107 4.10 -3.10 -12.90
N PHE A 108 3.20 -3.60 -13.73
CA PHE A 108 3.47 -3.84 -15.15
C PHE A 108 3.72 -2.52 -15.92
N GLU A 109 2.84 -1.54 -15.74
CA GLU A 109 2.97 -0.26 -16.47
C GLU A 109 4.25 0.48 -16.13
N ILE A 110 4.68 0.50 -14.87
CA ILE A 110 5.90 1.22 -14.48
C ILE A 110 7.15 0.42 -14.82
N ALA A 111 7.11 -0.92 -14.65
CA ALA A 111 8.29 -1.75 -14.83
C ALA A 111 8.58 -2.09 -16.30
N PHE A 112 7.54 -2.20 -17.15
CA PHE A 112 7.68 -2.72 -18.50
C PHE A 112 7.19 -1.78 -19.61
N SER A 113 6.07 -1.07 -19.42
CA SER A 113 5.49 -0.24 -20.50
C SER A 113 6.41 0.80 -21.10
N PRO A 114 7.36 1.42 -20.38
CA PRO A 114 8.29 2.36 -20.99
C PRO A 114 9.22 1.76 -22.06
N PHE A 115 9.36 0.42 -22.10
CA PHE A 115 10.31 -0.29 -22.98
C PHE A 115 9.66 -1.06 -24.12
N ILE A 116 8.32 -1.12 -24.14
CA ILE A 116 7.59 -1.95 -25.09
C ILE A 116 6.51 -1.14 -25.80
N SER A 117 6.17 -1.50 -27.03
CA SER A 117 5.06 -0.88 -27.76
C SER A 117 3.71 -1.21 -27.12
N SER A 118 2.71 -0.35 -27.34
CA SER A 118 1.36 -0.54 -26.79
C SER A 118 0.74 -1.89 -27.18
N GLY A 119 0.98 -2.37 -28.38
CA GLY A 119 0.49 -3.69 -28.84
C GLY A 119 1.18 -4.85 -28.09
N THR A 120 2.48 -4.74 -27.88
CA THR A 120 3.24 -5.71 -27.10
C THR A 120 2.83 -5.68 -25.63
N ALA A 121 2.56 -4.50 -25.06
CA ALA A 121 2.10 -4.34 -23.71
C ALA A 121 0.76 -5.06 -23.47
N GLN A 122 -0.19 -4.95 -24.38
CA GLN A 122 -1.48 -5.65 -24.30
C GLN A 122 -1.34 -7.18 -24.33
N ALA A 123 -0.37 -7.70 -25.08
CA ALA A 123 -0.11 -9.14 -25.14
C ALA A 123 0.65 -9.67 -23.90
N LEU A 124 1.53 -8.87 -23.31
CA LEU A 124 2.36 -9.27 -22.17
C LEU A 124 1.66 -9.10 -20.81
N LEU A 125 0.71 -8.17 -20.68
CA LEU A 125 -0.02 -7.95 -19.43
C LEU A 125 -0.71 -9.22 -18.88
N PRO A 126 -1.38 -10.06 -19.68
CA PRO A 126 -1.95 -11.32 -19.18
C PRO A 126 -0.90 -12.27 -18.61
N ILE A 127 0.23 -12.41 -19.30
CA ILE A 127 1.33 -13.29 -18.87
C ILE A 127 1.91 -12.78 -17.56
N PHE A 128 2.18 -11.48 -17.48
CA PHE A 128 2.66 -10.84 -16.25
C PHE A 128 1.68 -11.02 -15.10
N SER A 129 0.37 -10.79 -15.33
CA SER A 129 -0.66 -10.91 -14.31
C SER A 129 -0.75 -12.34 -13.75
N ILE A 130 -0.65 -13.35 -14.62
CA ILE A 130 -0.64 -14.76 -14.20
C ILE A 130 0.59 -15.04 -13.32
N LEU A 131 1.77 -14.58 -13.74
CA LEU A 131 3.00 -14.75 -12.96
C LEU A 131 2.92 -14.01 -11.62
N PHE A 132 2.49 -12.75 -11.63
CA PHE A 132 2.36 -11.91 -10.44
C PHE A 132 1.41 -12.52 -9.40
N PHE A 133 0.18 -12.89 -9.82
CA PHE A 133 -0.79 -13.50 -8.92
C PHE A 133 -0.42 -14.94 -8.55
N GLY A 134 0.25 -15.68 -9.43
CA GLY A 134 0.80 -17.00 -9.13
C GLY A 134 1.83 -16.94 -7.99
N VAL A 135 2.76 -15.99 -8.06
CA VAL A 135 3.75 -15.75 -6.99
C VAL A 135 3.07 -15.26 -5.72
N ALA A 136 2.15 -14.28 -5.83
CA ALA A 136 1.41 -13.76 -4.67
C ALA A 136 0.62 -14.88 -3.97
N TRP A 137 -0.08 -15.71 -4.72
CA TRP A 137 -0.80 -16.88 -4.21
C TRP A 137 0.12 -17.88 -3.52
N LEU A 138 1.27 -18.20 -4.13
CA LEU A 138 2.23 -19.15 -3.58
C LEU A 138 2.69 -18.73 -2.17
N PHE A 139 3.00 -17.45 -1.98
CA PHE A 139 3.39 -16.89 -0.67
C PHE A 139 2.20 -16.79 0.29
N SER A 140 0.98 -16.58 -0.20
CA SER A 140 -0.24 -16.48 0.62
C SER A 140 -0.77 -17.82 1.11
N ARG A 141 -0.34 -18.96 0.53
CA ARG A 141 -0.81 -20.30 0.91
C ARG A 141 -0.60 -20.65 2.40
N LYS A 142 0.39 -20.00 3.03
CA LYS A 142 0.75 -20.24 4.42
C LYS A 142 0.65 -18.95 5.22
N PRO A 143 -0.54 -18.57 5.71
CA PRO A 143 -0.72 -17.32 6.46
C PRO A 143 0.13 -17.26 7.74
N SER A 144 0.56 -18.41 8.27
CA SER A 144 1.49 -18.46 9.41
C SER A 144 2.90 -17.95 9.09
N LYS A 145 3.28 -17.90 7.83
CA LYS A 145 4.61 -17.45 7.34
C LYS A 145 4.65 -16.00 6.89
N ILE A 146 3.52 -15.27 6.95
CA ILE A 146 3.43 -13.89 6.42
C ILE A 146 4.44 -12.94 7.11
N LEU A 147 4.66 -13.10 8.40
CA LEU A 147 5.66 -12.33 9.14
C LEU A 147 7.08 -12.57 8.60
N ASP A 148 7.42 -13.83 8.28
CA ASP A 148 8.73 -14.20 7.76
C ASP A 148 8.90 -13.65 6.32
N TYR A 149 7.89 -13.85 5.46
CA TYR A 149 7.97 -13.43 4.07
C TYR A 149 7.97 -11.91 3.92
N ILE A 150 7.01 -11.21 4.52
CA ILE A 150 6.88 -9.76 4.37
C ILE A 150 7.77 -9.02 5.36
N GLY A 151 7.64 -9.29 6.65
CA GLY A 151 8.29 -8.50 7.70
C GLY A 151 9.80 -8.68 7.75
N LYS A 152 10.30 -9.92 7.54
CA LYS A 152 11.73 -10.23 7.69
C LYS A 152 12.50 -10.29 6.37
N PHE A 153 11.83 -10.49 5.23
CA PHE A 153 12.51 -10.68 3.94
C PHE A 153 12.13 -9.61 2.91
N LEU A 154 10.89 -9.60 2.40
CA LEU A 154 10.51 -8.73 1.28
C LEU A 154 10.58 -7.24 1.64
N ASN A 155 10.19 -6.86 2.85
CA ASN A 155 10.21 -5.47 3.24
C ASN A 155 11.62 -4.90 3.45
N PRO A 156 12.56 -5.57 4.12
CA PRO A 156 13.96 -5.16 4.15
C PRO A 156 14.59 -5.02 2.75
N VAL A 157 14.34 -5.98 1.86
CA VAL A 157 14.83 -5.91 0.46
C VAL A 157 14.28 -4.67 -0.24
N PHE A 158 12.97 -4.42 -0.13
CA PHE A 158 12.34 -3.24 -0.66
C PHE A 158 12.96 -1.94 -0.12
N LEU A 159 13.15 -1.85 1.22
CA LEU A 159 13.71 -0.66 1.86
C LEU A 159 15.16 -0.39 1.46
N ILE A 160 15.98 -1.44 1.25
CA ILE A 160 17.35 -1.30 0.75
C ILE A 160 17.33 -0.74 -0.67
N LEU A 161 16.55 -1.32 -1.57
CA LEU A 161 16.45 -0.87 -2.95
C LEU A 161 15.95 0.58 -3.05
N LEU A 162 14.88 0.91 -2.33
CA LEU A 162 14.35 2.27 -2.28
C LEU A 162 15.35 3.24 -1.63
N GLY A 163 16.00 2.80 -0.56
CA GLY A 163 17.01 3.57 0.17
C GLY A 163 18.17 4.01 -0.72
N ILE A 164 18.62 3.17 -1.65
CA ILE A 164 19.66 3.54 -2.61
C ILE A 164 19.25 4.77 -3.41
N VAL A 165 18.05 4.77 -3.99
CA VAL A 165 17.56 5.89 -4.83
C VAL A 165 17.36 7.15 -3.98
N VAL A 166 16.74 7.02 -2.80
CA VAL A 166 16.48 8.14 -1.89
C VAL A 166 17.81 8.77 -1.42
N VAL A 167 18.75 7.96 -0.93
CA VAL A 167 20.05 8.46 -0.45
C VAL A 167 20.80 9.21 -1.55
N LEU A 168 20.85 8.67 -2.77
CA LEU A 168 21.47 9.35 -3.90
C LEU A 168 20.81 10.70 -4.20
N ALA A 169 19.47 10.75 -4.14
CA ALA A 169 18.71 11.98 -4.39
C ALA A 169 19.00 13.08 -3.36
N PHE A 170 19.27 12.72 -2.11
CA PHE A 170 19.61 13.69 -1.05
C PHE A 170 21.10 14.06 -0.99
N ILE A 171 22.00 13.15 -1.40
CA ILE A 171 23.45 13.46 -1.49
C ILE A 171 23.75 14.38 -2.69
N ARG A 172 23.02 14.19 -3.80
CA ARG A 172 23.21 14.97 -5.03
C ARG A 172 21.86 15.50 -5.52
N PRO A 173 21.27 16.50 -4.85
CA PRO A 173 19.93 16.98 -5.19
C PRO A 173 19.90 17.56 -6.61
N MET A 174 18.84 17.24 -7.36
CA MET A 174 18.62 17.73 -8.73
C MET A 174 18.21 19.19 -8.77
N GLY A 175 17.65 19.73 -7.69
CA GLY A 175 17.21 21.12 -7.59
C GLY A 175 16.86 21.51 -6.16
N GLY A 176 16.65 22.81 -5.95
CA GLY A 176 16.22 23.39 -4.68
C GLY A 176 14.71 23.30 -4.50
N ILE A 177 14.26 23.23 -3.25
CA ILE A 177 12.83 23.15 -2.90
C ILE A 177 12.17 24.55 -2.91
N SER A 178 12.86 25.56 -2.42
CA SER A 178 12.29 26.90 -2.13
C SER A 178 11.77 27.66 -3.36
N HIS A 179 12.29 27.37 -4.54
CA HIS A 179 11.91 28.05 -5.79
C HIS A 179 11.30 27.07 -6.81
N ALA A 180 10.92 25.87 -6.38
CA ALA A 180 10.29 24.89 -7.26
C ALA A 180 8.92 25.39 -7.74
N PRO A 181 8.58 25.26 -9.04
CA PRO A 181 7.32 25.73 -9.58
C PRO A 181 6.14 25.01 -8.94
N VAL A 182 5.04 25.73 -8.71
CA VAL A 182 3.80 25.21 -8.12
C VAL A 182 2.78 25.07 -9.23
N SER A 183 2.16 23.89 -9.34
CA SER A 183 1.07 23.63 -10.29
C SER A 183 -0.23 24.32 -9.85
N ALA A 184 -1.13 24.61 -10.79
CA ALA A 184 -2.40 25.27 -10.53
C ALA A 184 -3.23 24.57 -9.43
N ASP A 185 -3.19 23.23 -9.38
CA ASP A 185 -3.90 22.41 -8.39
C ASP A 185 -3.43 22.66 -6.94
N TYR A 186 -2.19 23.12 -6.76
CA TYR A 186 -1.58 23.41 -5.46
C TYR A 186 -1.33 24.90 -5.22
N SER A 187 -1.91 25.78 -6.06
CA SER A 187 -1.86 27.24 -5.86
C SER A 187 -2.81 27.69 -4.75
N ASN A 188 -3.98 27.06 -4.65
CA ASN A 188 -5.00 27.33 -3.65
C ASN A 188 -5.30 26.06 -2.83
N SER A 189 -5.65 26.24 -1.55
CA SER A 189 -6.05 25.11 -0.68
C SER A 189 -5.04 23.95 -0.62
N VAL A 190 -3.75 24.26 -0.55
CA VAL A 190 -2.62 23.33 -0.60
C VAL A 190 -2.79 22.16 0.37
N LEU A 191 -3.16 22.44 1.63
CA LEU A 191 -3.34 21.42 2.65
C LEU A 191 -4.50 20.49 2.30
N LEU A 192 -5.64 21.02 1.83
CA LEU A 192 -6.81 20.21 1.47
C LEU A 192 -6.53 19.32 0.25
N LYS A 193 -5.81 19.86 -0.75
CA LYS A 193 -5.41 19.04 -1.90
C LYS A 193 -4.49 17.90 -1.47
N GLY A 194 -3.49 18.17 -0.63
CA GLY A 194 -2.64 17.12 -0.04
C GLY A 194 -3.46 16.07 0.74
N PHE A 195 -4.43 16.51 1.55
CA PHE A 195 -5.34 15.63 2.28
C PHE A 195 -6.11 14.69 1.36
N ILE A 196 -6.63 15.19 0.23
CA ILE A 196 -7.34 14.38 -0.77
C ILE A 196 -6.37 13.39 -1.43
N ASP A 197 -5.18 13.82 -1.80
CA ASP A 197 -4.19 12.97 -2.46
C ASP A 197 -3.68 11.86 -1.52
N GLY A 198 -3.57 12.15 -0.21
CA GLY A 198 -3.23 11.13 0.78
C GLY A 198 -4.34 10.07 0.95
N TYR A 199 -5.59 10.44 0.85
CA TYR A 199 -6.71 9.48 0.88
C TYR A 199 -6.70 8.51 -0.31
N ASN A 200 -6.19 8.94 -1.46
CA ASN A 200 -6.11 8.12 -2.68
C ASN A 200 -5.10 6.95 -2.58
N THR A 201 -4.27 6.90 -1.51
CA THR A 201 -3.43 5.72 -1.23
C THR A 201 -4.26 4.49 -0.87
N LEU A 202 -5.51 4.66 -0.39
CA LEU A 202 -6.44 3.63 0.09
C LEU A 202 -5.98 2.91 1.35
N ASP A 203 -4.96 3.40 2.03
CA ASP A 203 -4.41 2.78 3.23
C ASP A 203 -5.41 2.79 4.40
N ALA A 204 -6.31 3.77 4.44
CA ALA A 204 -7.39 3.83 5.42
C ALA A 204 -8.27 2.58 5.39
N LEU A 205 -8.71 2.16 4.18
CA LEU A 205 -9.49 0.94 3.99
C LEU A 205 -8.65 -0.31 4.25
N ALA A 206 -7.40 -0.32 3.77
CA ALA A 206 -6.46 -1.42 3.97
C ALA A 206 -6.17 -1.66 5.46
N SER A 207 -6.15 -0.63 6.31
CA SER A 207 -5.88 -0.75 7.74
C SER A 207 -6.92 -1.60 8.47
N LEU A 208 -8.18 -1.46 8.10
CA LEU A 208 -9.26 -2.27 8.63
C LEU A 208 -9.14 -3.74 8.20
N ALA A 209 -8.69 -3.97 6.97
CA ALA A 209 -8.50 -5.31 6.46
C ALA A 209 -7.27 -6.01 7.06
N PHE A 210 -6.16 -5.29 7.27
CA PHE A 210 -4.94 -5.89 7.82
C PHE A 210 -5.00 -6.14 9.32
N GLY A 211 -6.04 -5.66 10.00
CA GLY A 211 -6.23 -5.89 11.43
C GLY A 211 -6.22 -7.36 11.82
N ILE A 212 -6.87 -8.21 11.03
CA ILE A 212 -6.89 -9.67 11.27
C ILE A 212 -5.48 -10.26 11.22
N ILE A 213 -4.65 -9.82 10.26
CA ILE A 213 -3.27 -10.30 10.11
C ILE A 213 -2.43 -9.94 11.33
N ILE A 214 -2.58 -8.70 11.84
CA ILE A 214 -1.82 -8.23 13.01
C ILE A 214 -2.18 -9.07 14.23
N VAL A 215 -3.47 -9.15 14.53
CA VAL A 215 -3.98 -9.86 15.70
C VAL A 215 -3.59 -11.35 15.64
N THR A 216 -3.80 -11.99 14.49
CA THR A 216 -3.43 -13.39 14.29
C THR A 216 -1.93 -13.61 14.43
N THR A 217 -1.09 -12.70 13.91
CA THR A 217 0.37 -12.78 14.04
C THR A 217 0.81 -12.68 15.50
N ILE A 218 0.25 -11.72 16.27
CA ILE A 218 0.57 -11.55 17.69
C ILE A 218 0.16 -12.80 18.49
N LYS A 219 -1.01 -13.36 18.20
CA LYS A 219 -1.49 -14.62 18.82
C LYS A 219 -0.54 -15.79 18.52
N LYS A 220 -0.08 -15.93 17.29
CA LYS A 220 0.90 -16.97 16.87
C LYS A 220 2.26 -16.84 17.59
N LEU A 221 2.63 -15.62 18.01
CA LEU A 221 3.82 -15.40 18.83
C LEU A 221 3.64 -15.71 20.34
N GLY A 222 2.47 -16.24 20.72
CA GLY A 222 2.20 -16.75 22.07
C GLY A 222 1.53 -15.74 23.02
N ILE A 223 1.04 -14.60 22.51
CA ILE A 223 0.25 -13.64 23.26
C ILE A 223 -1.23 -13.98 23.12
N THR A 224 -1.91 -14.29 24.22
CA THR A 224 -3.35 -14.65 24.23
C THR A 224 -4.22 -13.63 24.94
N ASN A 225 -3.66 -12.84 25.85
CA ASN A 225 -4.41 -11.84 26.59
C ASN A 225 -4.84 -10.67 25.70
N PRO A 226 -6.16 -10.36 25.57
CA PRO A 226 -6.69 -9.33 24.68
C PRO A 226 -6.09 -7.92 24.95
N ASN A 227 -5.88 -7.55 26.22
CA ASN A 227 -5.27 -6.27 26.58
C ASN A 227 -3.83 -6.16 26.11
N THR A 228 -3.08 -7.26 26.20
CA THR A 228 -1.70 -7.33 25.72
C THR A 228 -1.65 -7.30 24.19
N ILE A 229 -2.54 -8.02 23.51
CA ILE A 229 -2.67 -7.97 22.04
C ILE A 229 -2.93 -6.53 21.60
N ALA A 230 -3.88 -5.82 22.22
CA ALA A 230 -4.18 -4.42 21.92
C ALA A 230 -2.94 -3.53 22.07
N LYS A 231 -2.22 -3.65 23.19
CA LYS A 231 -1.00 -2.87 23.46
C LYS A 231 0.13 -3.14 22.45
N GLU A 232 0.35 -4.40 22.12
CA GLU A 232 1.41 -4.77 21.16
C GLU A 232 1.01 -4.41 19.73
N THR A 233 -0.28 -4.46 19.37
CA THR A 233 -0.82 -3.94 18.09
C THR A 233 -0.52 -2.46 17.94
N LEU A 234 -0.80 -1.65 18.97
CA LEU A 234 -0.52 -0.20 18.95
C LEU A 234 0.98 0.08 18.83
N LYS A 235 1.83 -0.62 19.56
CA LYS A 235 3.28 -0.44 19.48
C LYS A 235 3.82 -0.74 18.08
N SER A 236 3.46 -1.89 17.54
CA SER A 236 3.89 -2.31 16.19
C SER A 236 3.30 -1.38 15.12
N GLY A 237 2.05 -0.96 15.28
CA GLY A 237 1.39 0.02 14.43
C GLY A 237 2.13 1.36 14.42
N THR A 238 2.50 1.88 15.59
CA THR A 238 3.26 3.14 15.70
C THR A 238 4.60 3.06 14.97
N ILE A 239 5.32 1.94 15.05
CA ILE A 239 6.58 1.73 14.31
C ILE A 239 6.33 1.83 12.80
N SER A 240 5.30 1.14 12.29
CA SER A 240 4.93 1.18 10.88
C SER A 240 4.59 2.61 10.41
N ILE A 241 3.77 3.32 11.17
CA ILE A 241 3.29 4.66 10.85
C ILE A 241 4.43 5.68 10.82
N ILE A 242 5.35 5.62 11.77
CA ILE A 242 6.53 6.50 11.77
C ILE A 242 7.39 6.23 10.52
N ALA A 243 7.64 4.97 10.20
CA ALA A 243 8.39 4.59 9.01
C ALA A 243 7.72 5.10 7.72
N MET A 244 6.38 4.95 7.60
CA MET A 244 5.61 5.48 6.47
C MET A 244 5.74 7.01 6.37
N GLY A 245 5.61 7.74 7.48
CA GLY A 245 5.72 9.20 7.52
C GLY A 245 7.07 9.71 7.04
N VAL A 246 8.14 9.09 7.51
CA VAL A 246 9.50 9.41 7.07
C VAL A 246 9.65 9.18 5.57
N ILE A 247 9.25 8.00 5.07
CA ILE A 247 9.43 7.66 3.65
C ILE A 247 8.55 8.53 2.75
N TYR A 248 7.29 8.79 3.09
CA TYR A 248 6.44 9.68 2.31
C TYR A 248 7.01 11.09 2.21
N THR A 249 7.53 11.62 3.31
CA THR A 249 8.17 12.94 3.32
C THR A 249 9.41 12.94 2.43
N LEU A 250 10.27 11.94 2.53
CA LEU A 250 11.46 11.82 1.68
C LEU A 250 11.09 11.71 0.19
N LEU A 251 10.06 10.93 -0.15
CA LEU A 251 9.59 10.79 -1.52
C LEU A 251 8.97 12.09 -2.06
N ALA A 252 8.19 12.82 -1.26
CA ALA A 252 7.63 14.12 -1.63
C ALA A 252 8.74 15.14 -1.91
N LEU A 253 9.73 15.25 -1.02
CA LEU A 253 10.88 16.12 -1.21
C LEU A 253 11.70 15.74 -2.45
N MET A 254 11.93 14.44 -2.67
CA MET A 254 12.60 13.93 -3.87
C MET A 254 11.84 14.30 -5.14
N GLY A 255 10.49 14.20 -5.12
CA GLY A 255 9.62 14.65 -6.20
C GLY A 255 9.79 16.13 -6.49
N THR A 256 9.79 17.00 -5.46
CA THR A 256 10.02 18.45 -5.62
C THR A 256 11.42 18.75 -6.18
N MET A 257 12.45 18.12 -5.64
CA MET A 257 13.83 18.32 -6.13
C MET A 257 14.01 17.92 -7.58
N SER A 258 13.21 16.94 -8.08
CA SER A 258 13.28 16.48 -9.47
C SER A 258 12.92 17.58 -10.48
N LEU A 259 12.16 18.60 -10.07
CA LEU A 259 11.80 19.75 -10.92
C LEU A 259 13.00 20.62 -11.33
N GLY A 260 14.15 20.47 -10.68
CA GLY A 260 15.38 21.11 -11.13
C GLY A 260 15.93 20.55 -12.45
N ARG A 261 15.46 19.35 -12.87
CA ARG A 261 15.90 18.67 -14.11
C ARG A 261 14.74 18.27 -15.01
N PHE A 262 13.58 17.94 -14.47
CA PHE A 262 12.44 17.39 -15.19
C PHE A 262 11.23 18.31 -15.05
N LYS A 263 10.36 18.30 -16.05
CA LYS A 263 9.02 18.89 -15.95
C LYS A 263 8.13 18.00 -15.07
N VAL A 264 7.00 18.55 -14.61
CA VAL A 264 5.97 17.78 -13.94
C VAL A 264 5.54 16.63 -14.84
N SER A 265 5.64 15.41 -14.31
CA SER A 265 5.27 14.19 -15.02
C SER A 265 3.76 13.94 -14.92
N GLU A 266 3.18 13.18 -15.85
CA GLU A 266 1.76 12.81 -15.81
C GLU A 266 1.39 12.03 -14.53
N ASN A 267 2.34 11.26 -14.00
CA ASN A 267 2.18 10.55 -12.73
C ASN A 267 3.52 10.34 -12.04
N GLY A 268 3.49 9.98 -10.75
CA GLY A 268 4.69 9.78 -9.95
C GLY A 268 5.50 8.54 -10.32
N GLY A 269 4.94 7.60 -11.07
CA GLY A 269 5.68 6.44 -11.59
C GLY A 269 6.69 6.86 -12.66
N ILE A 270 6.27 7.72 -13.60
CA ILE A 270 7.13 8.31 -14.62
C ILE A 270 8.20 9.17 -13.95
N ALA A 271 7.82 10.01 -12.96
CA ALA A 271 8.76 10.81 -12.20
C ALA A 271 9.83 9.95 -11.51
N LEU A 272 9.43 8.87 -10.85
CA LEU A 272 10.34 7.95 -10.18
C LEU A 272 11.28 7.26 -11.17
N ALA A 273 10.78 6.91 -12.37
CA ALA A 273 11.60 6.33 -13.44
C ALA A 273 12.68 7.32 -13.91
N GLN A 274 12.32 8.57 -14.16
CA GLN A 274 13.24 9.63 -14.53
C GLN A 274 14.31 9.88 -13.45
N ILE A 275 13.90 9.89 -12.18
CA ILE A 275 14.79 10.06 -11.03
C ILE A 275 15.78 8.87 -10.94
N ALA A 276 15.27 7.65 -11.00
CA ALA A 276 16.08 6.44 -10.91
C ALA A 276 17.10 6.36 -12.08
N GLN A 277 16.66 6.68 -13.30
CA GLN A 277 17.50 6.73 -14.48
C GLN A 277 18.58 7.83 -14.37
N HIS A 278 18.22 9.00 -13.82
CA HIS A 278 19.20 10.08 -13.63
C HIS A 278 20.36 9.69 -12.71
N TYR A 279 20.08 8.97 -11.61
CA TYR A 279 21.11 8.62 -10.63
C TYR A 279 21.87 7.35 -10.97
N LEU A 280 21.23 6.39 -11.61
CA LEU A 280 21.75 5.04 -11.79
C LEU A 280 21.86 4.62 -13.28
N GLY A 281 21.57 5.54 -14.22
CA GLY A 281 21.57 5.23 -15.64
C GLY A 281 20.61 4.10 -15.99
N ASP A 282 21.01 3.21 -16.90
CA ASP A 282 20.18 2.08 -17.33
C ASP A 282 19.86 1.08 -16.20
N TYR A 283 20.75 0.94 -15.22
CA TYR A 283 20.51 0.13 -14.03
C TYR A 283 19.37 0.71 -13.14
N GLY A 284 19.14 2.03 -13.23
CA GLY A 284 18.06 2.70 -12.47
C GLY A 284 16.70 2.13 -12.79
N ILE A 285 16.46 1.79 -14.04
CA ILE A 285 15.19 1.23 -14.49
C ILE A 285 14.98 -0.18 -13.94
N ILE A 286 16.03 -1.01 -13.94
CA ILE A 286 15.96 -2.38 -13.40
C ILE A 286 15.68 -2.31 -11.89
N ILE A 287 16.38 -1.44 -11.17
CA ILE A 287 16.19 -1.26 -9.72
C ILE A 287 14.78 -0.75 -9.43
N LEU A 288 14.28 0.21 -10.21
CA LEU A 288 12.91 0.69 -10.08
C LEU A 288 11.87 -0.40 -10.32
N SER A 289 12.05 -1.19 -11.39
CA SER A 289 11.15 -2.31 -11.68
C SER A 289 11.09 -3.30 -10.50
N LEU A 290 12.24 -3.62 -9.92
CA LEU A 290 12.31 -4.47 -8.73
C LEU A 290 11.63 -3.83 -7.51
N ILE A 291 11.87 -2.53 -7.25
CA ILE A 291 11.22 -1.79 -6.16
C ILE A 291 9.70 -1.90 -6.26
N ILE A 292 9.15 -1.61 -7.44
CA ILE A 292 7.71 -1.57 -7.66
C ILE A 292 7.09 -2.97 -7.62
N ILE A 293 7.70 -3.95 -8.27
CA ILE A 293 7.20 -5.33 -8.23
C ILE A 293 7.19 -5.85 -6.80
N VAL A 294 8.27 -5.66 -6.04
CA VAL A 294 8.35 -6.11 -4.64
C VAL A 294 7.34 -5.35 -3.76
N ALA A 295 7.18 -4.03 -3.95
CA ALA A 295 6.18 -3.24 -3.23
C ALA A 295 4.76 -3.76 -3.47
N CYS A 296 4.38 -3.94 -4.73
CA CYS A 296 3.06 -4.46 -5.10
C CYS A 296 2.84 -5.89 -4.63
N LEU A 297 3.86 -6.74 -4.76
CA LEU A 297 3.78 -8.14 -4.36
C LEU A 297 3.54 -8.30 -2.84
N LYS A 298 4.23 -7.52 -2.01
CA LYS A 298 4.02 -7.53 -0.55
C LYS A 298 2.56 -7.24 -0.20
N THR A 299 2.02 -6.16 -0.77
CA THR A 299 0.64 -5.74 -0.53
C THR A 299 -0.35 -6.78 -1.09
N ALA A 300 -0.09 -7.35 -2.26
CA ALA A 300 -0.94 -8.40 -2.84
C ALA A 300 -0.99 -9.66 -1.95
N ILE A 301 0.16 -10.13 -1.44
CA ILE A 301 0.24 -11.26 -0.50
C ILE A 301 -0.60 -10.95 0.75
N GLY A 302 -0.48 -9.73 1.28
CA GLY A 302 -1.26 -9.29 2.43
C GLY A 302 -2.76 -9.28 2.19
N LEU A 303 -3.21 -8.69 1.08
CA LEU A 303 -4.63 -8.60 0.73
C LEU A 303 -5.25 -9.97 0.46
N ILE A 304 -4.56 -10.87 -0.27
CA ILE A 304 -5.02 -12.24 -0.50
C ILE A 304 -5.14 -12.99 0.85
N THR A 305 -4.16 -12.82 1.74
CA THR A 305 -4.17 -13.45 3.06
C THR A 305 -5.31 -12.90 3.92
N ALA A 306 -5.44 -11.57 4.01
CA ALA A 306 -6.49 -10.91 4.81
C ALA A 306 -7.90 -11.30 4.32
N PHE A 307 -8.12 -11.28 3.01
CA PHE A 307 -9.36 -11.74 2.40
C PHE A 307 -9.67 -13.18 2.81
N SER A 308 -8.72 -14.08 2.62
CA SER A 308 -8.92 -15.51 2.84
C SER A 308 -9.10 -15.84 4.33
N GLU A 309 -8.36 -15.22 5.25
CA GLU A 309 -8.54 -15.39 6.69
C GLU A 309 -9.92 -14.88 7.12
N THR A 310 -10.31 -13.67 6.71
CA THR A 310 -11.60 -13.09 7.09
C THR A 310 -12.78 -13.90 6.55
N PHE A 311 -12.72 -14.31 5.27
CA PHE A 311 -13.83 -15.10 4.70
C PHE A 311 -13.90 -16.52 5.26
N THR A 312 -12.79 -17.09 5.72
CA THR A 312 -12.82 -18.37 6.47
C THR A 312 -13.45 -18.19 7.83
N GLU A 313 -13.26 -17.06 8.52
CA GLU A 313 -13.96 -16.76 9.77
C GLU A 313 -15.46 -16.47 9.56
N LEU A 314 -15.82 -15.73 8.50
CA LEU A 314 -17.21 -15.43 8.14
C LEU A 314 -17.99 -16.67 7.72
N PHE A 315 -17.35 -17.59 7.02
CA PHE A 315 -17.93 -18.79 6.46
C PHE A 315 -17.13 -20.02 6.89
N PRO A 316 -17.39 -20.60 8.08
CA PRO A 316 -16.58 -21.68 8.65
C PRO A 316 -16.52 -22.97 7.81
N LYS A 317 -17.44 -23.14 6.85
CA LYS A 317 -17.42 -24.28 5.89
C LYS A 317 -16.49 -24.05 4.70
N SER A 318 -15.96 -22.82 4.52
CA SER A 318 -15.05 -22.50 3.42
C SER A 318 -13.62 -22.92 3.74
N ASN A 319 -12.87 -23.21 2.69
CA ASN A 319 -11.46 -23.57 2.81
C ASN A 319 -10.59 -22.38 2.44
N TYR A 320 -9.63 -22.03 3.29
CA TYR A 320 -8.69 -20.93 3.09
C TYR A 320 -8.01 -20.98 1.72
N LEU A 321 -7.51 -22.15 1.30
CA LEU A 321 -6.79 -22.28 0.02
C LEU A 321 -7.71 -22.05 -1.19
N TRP A 322 -8.95 -22.48 -1.13
CA TRP A 322 -9.93 -22.23 -2.19
C TRP A 322 -10.27 -20.74 -2.29
N LEU A 323 -10.40 -20.06 -1.15
CA LEU A 323 -10.63 -18.60 -1.11
C LEU A 323 -9.42 -17.84 -1.65
N ALA A 324 -8.20 -18.19 -1.23
CA ALA A 324 -6.98 -17.60 -1.73
C ALA A 324 -6.79 -17.82 -3.24
N THR A 325 -7.13 -19.00 -3.74
CA THR A 325 -7.09 -19.31 -5.17
C THR A 325 -8.16 -18.51 -5.93
N GLY A 326 -9.39 -18.49 -5.44
CA GLY A 326 -10.50 -17.77 -6.07
C GLY A 326 -10.25 -16.28 -6.18
N VAL A 327 -9.81 -15.62 -5.09
CA VAL A 327 -9.51 -14.20 -5.11
C VAL A 327 -8.33 -13.86 -6.02
N SER A 328 -7.32 -14.72 -6.08
CA SER A 328 -6.16 -14.52 -6.98
C SER A 328 -6.55 -14.64 -8.44
N ILE A 329 -7.38 -15.63 -8.80
CA ILE A 329 -7.88 -15.80 -10.18
C ILE A 329 -8.78 -14.63 -10.57
N LEU A 330 -9.71 -14.23 -9.71
CA LEU A 330 -10.58 -13.09 -9.99
C LEU A 330 -9.76 -11.81 -10.17
N ALA A 331 -8.83 -11.53 -9.29
CA ALA A 331 -7.95 -10.36 -9.40
C ALA A 331 -7.10 -10.41 -10.69
N CYS A 332 -6.62 -11.58 -11.10
CA CYS A 332 -5.89 -11.77 -12.34
C CYS A 332 -6.78 -11.45 -13.56
N ILE A 333 -8.03 -11.90 -13.57
CA ILE A 333 -8.98 -11.59 -14.65
C ILE A 333 -9.24 -10.08 -14.72
N PHE A 334 -9.53 -9.43 -13.58
CA PHE A 334 -9.78 -8.00 -13.53
C PHE A 334 -8.53 -7.16 -13.89
N ALA A 335 -7.32 -7.61 -13.58
CA ALA A 335 -6.09 -6.92 -13.98
C ALA A 335 -5.97 -6.77 -15.50
N ASN A 336 -6.50 -7.73 -16.27
CA ASN A 336 -6.46 -7.70 -17.73
C ASN A 336 -7.45 -6.69 -18.38
N VAL A 337 -8.30 -6.05 -17.58
CA VAL A 337 -9.14 -4.92 -18.02
C VAL A 337 -8.30 -3.66 -18.26
N GLY A 338 -7.12 -3.57 -17.65
CA GLY A 338 -6.18 -2.46 -17.75
C GLY A 338 -6.36 -1.38 -16.68
N LEU A 339 -5.26 -0.71 -16.32
CA LEU A 339 -5.21 0.24 -15.20
C LEU A 339 -6.19 1.39 -15.33
N THR A 340 -6.27 2.02 -16.51
CA THR A 340 -7.13 3.17 -16.76
C THR A 340 -8.60 2.85 -16.49
N LYS A 341 -9.09 1.69 -16.95
CA LYS A 341 -10.47 1.27 -16.73
C LYS A 341 -10.71 0.90 -15.27
N ILE A 342 -9.75 0.24 -14.61
CA ILE A 342 -9.85 -0.07 -13.18
C ILE A 342 -9.99 1.22 -12.37
N ILE A 343 -9.18 2.24 -12.62
CA ILE A 343 -9.27 3.54 -11.96
C ILE A 343 -10.60 4.22 -12.26
N MET A 344 -11.04 4.22 -13.51
CA MET A 344 -12.29 4.83 -13.94
C MET A 344 -13.51 4.22 -13.23
N TYR A 345 -13.55 2.90 -13.06
CA TYR A 345 -14.64 2.20 -12.37
C TYR A 345 -14.51 2.26 -10.85
N SER A 346 -13.30 2.30 -10.29
CA SER A 346 -13.11 2.37 -8.84
C SER A 346 -13.44 3.76 -8.28
N THR A 347 -13.14 4.82 -9.00
CA THR A 347 -13.34 6.20 -8.51
C THR A 347 -14.80 6.50 -8.12
N PRO A 348 -15.83 6.19 -8.91
CA PRO A 348 -17.23 6.40 -8.51
C PRO A 348 -17.65 5.56 -7.31
N VAL A 349 -17.20 4.29 -7.23
CA VAL A 349 -17.53 3.38 -6.12
C VAL A 349 -16.91 3.87 -4.81
N LEU A 350 -15.66 4.33 -4.86
CA LEU A 350 -14.97 4.93 -3.71
C LEU A 350 -15.53 6.30 -3.31
N MET A 351 -16.14 7.03 -4.27
CA MET A 351 -16.78 8.33 -4.01
C MET A 351 -18.23 8.20 -3.53
N LEU A 352 -18.91 7.07 -3.70
CA LEU A 352 -20.23 6.82 -3.12
C LEU A 352 -20.19 6.87 -1.59
N ASP A 353 -19.06 6.50 -1.00
CA ASP A 353 -18.80 6.64 0.45
C ASP A 353 -18.67 8.11 0.88
N ARG A 354 -18.46 9.03 -0.05
CA ARG A 354 -18.28 10.49 0.17
C ARG A 354 -19.61 11.26 0.27
N LYS A 355 -20.73 10.67 -0.18
CA LYS A 355 -22.07 11.31 -0.14
C LYS A 355 -22.92 10.87 1.05
N SER A 356 -22.42 9.94 1.87
CA SER A 356 -23.12 9.40 3.03
C SER A 356 -22.55 9.87 4.39
N VAL A 357 -21.70 10.90 4.39
CA VAL A 357 -21.25 11.58 5.61
C VAL A 357 -21.66 13.05 5.58
#